data_bcb714f0e56311a6052207c0b6aed2bf
#
_entry.id   bcb714f0e56311a6052207c0b6aed2bf
#
_cell.length_a   1.000
_cell.length_b   1.000
_cell.length_c   1.000
_cell.angle_alpha   90.00
_cell.angle_beta   90.00
_cell.angle_gamma   90.00
#
_symmetry.space_group_name_H-M   'P 1'
#
loop_
_entity.id
_entity.type
_entity.pdbx_description
1 polymer ?
#
loop_
_entity_poly.entity_id
_entity_poly.type
_entity_poly.pdbx_seq_one_letter_code
_entity_poly.pdbx_strand_id
1 'polypeptide(L)'
;MSRAKRIMVQGTMSGAGKSLLCAALCRIFAQDGYRVAPFKSQNMALNSYVTRDGLEMGRAQVVQAQAAEAEPDVRMNPILLKPSSDTGSQVIVMGEIRGQMSAAEYFRYKKQLFPEVLAA
;
A
#
# COMPACT_ATOMS: atom_id res chain seq x y z
N MET A 1 -15.20 1.44 21.46
CA MET A 1 -13.84 1.55 20.90
C MET A 1 -13.62 2.94 20.31
N SER A 2 -12.53 3.60 20.65
CA SER A 2 -12.19 4.85 20.00
C SER A 2 -11.79 4.60 18.53
N ARG A 3 -12.32 5.41 17.64
CA ARG A 3 -12.02 5.34 16.21
C ARG A 3 -10.58 5.83 15.98
N ALA A 4 -9.79 5.10 15.20
CA ALA A 4 -8.43 5.52 14.87
C ALA A 4 -8.42 6.89 14.18
N LYS A 5 -7.51 7.75 14.60
CA LYS A 5 -7.27 9.03 13.91
C LYS A 5 -6.56 8.77 12.59
N ARG A 6 -6.85 9.59 11.59
CA ARG A 6 -6.31 9.43 10.23
C ARG A 6 -5.74 10.74 9.73
N ILE A 7 -4.61 10.63 9.05
CA ILE A 7 -3.96 11.73 8.36
C ILE A 7 -3.72 11.28 6.93
N MET A 8 -4.11 12.11 5.96
CA MET A 8 -3.86 11.85 4.56
C MET A 8 -2.77 12.79 4.04
N VAL A 9 -1.73 12.23 3.45
CA VAL A 9 -0.68 13.01 2.79
C VAL A 9 -0.97 13.03 1.30
N GLN A 10 -1.15 14.22 0.76
CA GLN A 10 -1.39 14.45 -0.67
C GLN A 10 -0.28 15.29 -1.26
N GLY A 11 -0.02 15.11 -2.54
CA GLY A 11 0.94 15.90 -3.28
C GLY A 11 0.40 16.30 -4.63
N THR A 12 0.96 17.34 -5.20
CA THR A 12 0.55 17.91 -6.48
C THR A 12 1.10 17.15 -7.69
N MET A 13 2.06 16.25 -7.45
CA MET A 13 2.70 15.49 -8.53
C MET A 13 3.33 14.20 -7.99
N SER A 14 3.65 13.29 -8.90
CA SER A 14 4.47 12.12 -8.60
C SER A 14 5.89 12.55 -8.23
N GLY A 15 6.53 11.84 -7.30
CA GLY A 15 7.89 12.14 -6.87
C GLY A 15 8.02 13.40 -5.99
N ALA A 16 6.91 13.94 -5.47
CA ALA A 16 6.92 15.12 -4.60
C ALA A 16 7.41 14.85 -3.17
N GLY A 17 7.70 13.58 -2.81
CA GLY A 17 8.19 13.21 -1.48
C GLY A 17 7.12 12.70 -0.52
N LYS A 18 5.92 12.38 -0.97
CA LYS A 18 4.82 11.89 -0.14
C LYS A 18 5.20 10.65 0.67
N SER A 19 5.83 9.67 0.04
CA SER A 19 6.22 8.41 0.70
C SER A 19 7.24 8.64 1.80
N LEU A 20 8.21 9.52 1.58
CA LEU A 20 9.21 9.87 2.58
C LEU A 20 8.59 10.64 3.74
N LEU A 21 7.70 11.58 3.46
CA LEU A 21 6.99 12.32 4.50
C LEU A 21 6.11 11.40 5.34
N CYS A 22 5.42 10.44 4.72
CA CYS A 22 4.65 9.44 5.45
C CYS A 22 5.54 8.61 6.38
N ALA A 23 6.71 8.18 5.91
CA ALA A 23 7.66 7.44 6.73
C ALA A 23 8.13 8.28 7.93
N ALA A 24 8.43 9.55 7.72
CA ALA A 24 8.83 10.47 8.79
C ALA A 24 7.71 10.66 9.82
N LEU A 25 6.48 10.87 9.39
CA LEU A 25 5.33 10.99 10.28
C LEU A 25 5.06 9.71 11.07
N CYS A 26 5.17 8.55 10.42
CA CYS A 26 5.07 7.25 11.08
C CYS A 26 6.10 7.15 12.21
N ARG A 27 7.34 7.56 11.96
CA ARG A 27 8.41 7.52 12.96
C ARG A 27 8.16 8.48 14.10
N ILE A 28 7.80 9.72 13.80
CA ILE A 28 7.52 10.75 14.81
C ILE A 28 6.40 10.31 15.74
N PHE A 29 5.28 9.86 15.19
CA PHE A 29 4.14 9.43 16.00
C PHE A 29 4.44 8.17 16.80
N ALA A 30 5.22 7.23 16.25
CA ALA A 30 5.67 6.05 17.01
C ALA A 30 6.56 6.45 18.19
N GLN A 31 7.48 7.40 17.99
CA GLN A 31 8.32 7.94 19.06
C GLN A 31 7.50 8.67 20.14
N ASP A 32 6.39 9.29 19.74
CA ASP A 32 5.47 9.94 20.67
C ASP A 32 4.57 8.95 21.43
N GLY A 33 4.73 7.65 21.17
CA GLY A 33 4.01 6.59 21.89
C GLY A 33 2.68 6.17 21.26
N TYR A 34 2.37 6.64 20.05
CA TYR A 34 1.15 6.22 19.35
C TYR A 34 1.35 4.90 18.61
N ARG A 35 0.27 4.12 18.53
CA ARG A 35 0.22 2.98 17.61
C ARG A 35 -0.10 3.50 16.22
N VAL A 36 0.85 3.34 15.30
CA VAL A 36 0.78 3.91 13.96
C VAL A 36 0.84 2.81 12.91
N ALA A 37 0.09 2.96 11.85
CA ALA A 37 0.19 2.12 10.67
C ALA A 37 0.08 2.97 9.41
N PRO A 38 0.93 2.74 8.41
CA PRO A 38 0.77 3.37 7.10
C PRO A 38 -0.36 2.70 6.32
N PHE A 39 -0.92 3.41 5.35
CA PHE A 39 -1.90 2.85 4.43
C PHE A 39 -1.82 3.52 3.07
N LYS A 40 -1.77 2.70 2.03
CA LYS A 40 -1.92 3.13 0.65
C LYS A 40 -2.76 2.08 -0.08
N SER A 41 -3.97 2.45 -0.49
CA SER A 41 -4.91 1.51 -1.10
C SER A 41 -4.36 0.80 -2.33
N GLN A 42 -3.66 1.53 -3.19
CA GLN A 42 -3.08 1.01 -4.41
C GLN A 42 -1.66 1.54 -4.58
N ASN A 43 -0.71 0.66 -4.85
CA ASN A 43 0.65 1.01 -5.22
C ASN A 43 1.01 0.39 -6.58
N MET A 44 1.88 1.04 -7.31
CA MET A 44 2.44 0.53 -8.55
C MET A 44 3.95 0.44 -8.37
N ALA A 45 4.52 -0.76 -8.44
CA ALA A 45 5.93 -0.97 -8.22
C ALA A 45 6.43 -2.22 -8.94
N LEU A 46 7.64 -2.15 -9.49
CA LEU A 46 8.31 -3.30 -10.11
C LEU A 46 8.77 -4.31 -9.05
N ASN A 47 9.19 -3.82 -7.89
CA ASN A 47 9.71 -4.63 -6.80
C ASN A 47 8.73 -4.68 -5.65
N SER A 48 8.49 -5.88 -5.14
CA SER A 48 7.65 -6.11 -3.97
C SER A 48 8.48 -6.63 -2.80
N TYR A 49 7.84 -6.63 -1.64
CA TYR A 49 8.32 -7.27 -0.42
C TYR A 49 7.41 -8.44 -0.10
N VAL A 50 7.97 -9.53 0.41
CA VAL A 50 7.20 -10.69 0.86
C VAL A 50 7.13 -10.66 2.38
N THR A 51 5.93 -10.65 2.93
CA THR A 51 5.70 -10.67 4.37
C THR A 51 6.04 -12.05 4.96
N ARG A 52 6.03 -12.16 6.30
CA ARG A 52 6.22 -13.45 6.98
C ARG A 52 5.22 -14.52 6.53
N ASP A 53 4.01 -14.09 6.18
CA ASP A 53 2.93 -14.98 5.74
C ASP A 53 3.06 -15.39 4.25
N GLY A 54 4.10 -14.92 3.57
CA GLY A 54 4.31 -15.21 2.15
C GLY A 54 3.49 -14.35 1.20
N LEU A 55 3.00 -13.21 1.66
CA LEU A 55 2.14 -12.30 0.90
C LEU A 55 2.95 -11.11 0.37
N GLU A 56 2.60 -10.62 -0.82
CA GLU A 56 3.32 -9.52 -1.45
C GLU A 56 2.69 -8.16 -1.16
N MET A 57 3.55 -7.17 -0.89
CA MET A 57 3.15 -5.78 -0.73
C MET A 57 4.21 -4.82 -1.24
N GLY A 58 3.87 -3.54 -1.40
CA GLY A 58 4.79 -2.53 -1.87
C GLY A 58 5.88 -2.21 -0.85
N ARG A 59 7.13 -2.06 -1.33
CA ARG A 59 8.28 -1.77 -0.46
C ARG A 59 8.15 -0.42 0.25
N ALA A 60 7.53 0.57 -0.36
CA ALA A 60 7.35 1.88 0.27
C ALA A 60 6.55 1.76 1.58
N GLN A 61 5.51 0.94 1.60
CA GLN A 61 4.71 0.70 2.79
C GLN A 61 5.45 -0.14 3.84
N VAL A 62 6.36 -1.01 3.41
CA VAL A 62 7.26 -1.73 4.32
C VAL A 62 8.17 -0.78 5.07
N VAL A 63 8.79 0.17 4.36
CA VAL A 63 9.64 1.20 4.98
C VAL A 63 8.84 2.04 5.97
N GLN A 64 7.63 2.42 5.62
CA GLN A 64 6.73 3.18 6.48
C GLN A 64 6.29 2.36 7.71
N ALA A 65 6.00 1.07 7.55
CA ALA A 65 5.69 0.17 8.65
C ALA A 65 6.87 0.03 9.62
N GLN A 66 8.07 -0.15 9.09
CA GLN A 66 9.29 -0.22 9.89
C GLN A 66 9.52 1.09 10.65
N ALA A 67 9.30 2.23 10.01
CA ALA A 67 9.38 3.55 10.67
C ALA A 67 8.35 3.67 11.81
N ALA A 68 7.18 3.09 11.65
CA ALA A 68 6.12 3.04 12.66
C ALA A 68 6.36 1.97 13.74
N GLU A 69 7.44 1.21 13.64
CA GLU A 69 7.71 0.04 14.50
C GLU A 69 6.58 -1.01 14.44
N ALA A 70 5.93 -1.11 13.28
CA ALA A 70 4.86 -2.05 13.01
C ALA A 70 5.37 -3.17 12.07
N GLU A 71 4.87 -4.38 12.28
CA GLU A 71 5.13 -5.48 11.35
C GLU A 71 4.44 -5.19 10.01
N PRO A 72 5.16 -5.31 8.88
CA PRO A 72 4.53 -5.16 7.57
C PRO A 72 3.35 -6.11 7.37
N ASP A 73 2.22 -5.58 6.95
CA ASP A 73 0.97 -6.31 6.75
C ASP A 73 0.34 -5.87 5.42
N VAL A 74 -0.13 -6.80 4.63
CA VAL A 74 -0.71 -6.50 3.31
C VAL A 74 -1.93 -5.59 3.36
N ARG A 75 -2.60 -5.51 4.50
CA ARG A 75 -3.69 -4.54 4.72
C ARG A 75 -3.21 -3.09 4.62
N MET A 76 -1.93 -2.86 4.78
CA MET A 76 -1.31 -1.53 4.60
C MET A 76 -1.20 -1.15 3.11
N ASN A 77 -1.24 -2.15 2.22
CA ASN A 77 -1.22 -1.97 0.77
C ASN A 77 -2.04 -3.08 0.10
N PRO A 78 -3.37 -3.00 0.14
CA PRO A 78 -4.22 -4.08 -0.34
C PRO A 78 -4.14 -4.34 -1.84
N ILE A 79 -3.80 -3.34 -2.65
CA ILE A 79 -3.66 -3.50 -4.09
C ILE A 79 -2.24 -3.12 -4.53
N LEU A 80 -1.55 -4.07 -5.15
CA LEU A 80 -0.24 -3.86 -5.75
C LEU A 80 -0.32 -4.20 -7.24
N LEU A 81 0.09 -3.26 -8.08
CA LEU A 81 0.22 -3.46 -9.52
C LEU A 81 1.69 -3.57 -9.87
N LYS A 82 2.08 -4.66 -10.50
CA LYS A 82 3.45 -4.87 -11.02
C LYS A 82 3.40 -4.78 -12.54
N PRO A 83 3.88 -3.69 -13.15
CA PRO A 83 3.92 -3.58 -14.60
C PRO A 83 4.71 -4.73 -15.19
N SER A 84 4.12 -5.44 -16.17
CA SER A 84 4.72 -6.59 -16.82
C SER A 84 4.95 -6.38 -18.32
N SER A 85 4.32 -5.34 -18.88
CA SER A 85 4.44 -4.94 -20.28
C SER A 85 4.02 -3.47 -20.40
N ASP A 86 4.16 -2.91 -21.61
CA ASP A 86 3.75 -1.51 -21.87
C ASP A 86 2.25 -1.27 -21.64
N THR A 87 1.44 -2.34 -21.72
CA THR A 87 -0.02 -2.23 -21.67
C THR A 87 -0.67 -3.00 -20.52
N GLY A 88 0.10 -3.73 -19.72
CA GLY A 88 -0.46 -4.60 -18.69
C GLY A 88 0.33 -4.68 -17.42
N SER A 89 -0.35 -5.14 -16.39
CA SER A 89 0.23 -5.33 -15.05
C SER A 89 -0.25 -6.63 -14.43
N GLN A 90 0.60 -7.23 -13.61
CA GLN A 90 0.18 -8.26 -12.68
C GLN A 90 -0.55 -7.59 -11.52
N VAL A 91 -1.78 -8.02 -11.28
CA VAL A 91 -2.64 -7.48 -10.21
C VAL A 91 -2.53 -8.38 -8.98
N ILE A 92 -2.12 -7.81 -7.87
CA ILE A 92 -1.96 -8.50 -6.60
C ILE A 92 -2.92 -7.84 -5.59
N VAL A 93 -3.79 -8.64 -5.00
CA VAL A 93 -4.81 -8.18 -4.04
C VAL A 93 -4.62 -8.90 -2.72
N MET A 94 -4.50 -8.15 -1.64
CA MET A 94 -4.23 -8.68 -0.30
C MET A 94 -3.05 -9.66 -0.28
N GLY A 95 -2.03 -9.35 -1.09
CA GLY A 95 -0.80 -10.12 -1.19
C GLY A 95 -0.83 -11.31 -2.14
N GLU A 96 -1.96 -11.61 -2.78
CA GLU A 96 -2.15 -12.75 -3.67
C GLU A 96 -2.37 -12.32 -5.12
N ILE A 97 -1.76 -13.04 -6.05
CA ILE A 97 -1.87 -12.74 -7.47
C ILE A 97 -3.30 -13.06 -7.95
N ARG A 98 -3.96 -12.05 -8.54
CA ARG A 98 -5.28 -12.20 -9.16
C ARG A 98 -5.22 -12.38 -10.67
N GLY A 99 -4.09 -12.08 -11.31
CA GLY A 99 -3.87 -12.29 -12.72
C GLY A 99 -3.18 -11.13 -13.42
N GLN A 100 -3.04 -11.26 -14.75
CA GLN A 100 -2.53 -10.23 -15.63
C GLN A 100 -3.69 -9.46 -16.23
N MET A 101 -3.63 -8.13 -16.19
CA MET A 101 -4.70 -7.29 -16.73
C MET A 101 -4.12 -6.12 -17.50
N SER A 102 -4.76 -5.75 -18.61
CA SER A 102 -4.52 -4.47 -19.26
C SER A 102 -5.06 -3.33 -18.39
N ALA A 103 -4.64 -2.10 -18.68
CA ALA A 103 -5.15 -0.93 -17.98
C ALA A 103 -6.67 -0.82 -18.05
N ALA A 104 -7.27 -1.12 -19.22
CA ALA A 104 -8.71 -1.09 -19.40
C ALA A 104 -9.44 -2.18 -18.59
N GLU A 105 -8.89 -3.40 -18.57
CA GLU A 105 -9.44 -4.50 -17.76
C GLU A 105 -9.38 -4.17 -16.27
N TYR A 106 -8.23 -3.68 -15.80
CA TYR A 106 -8.06 -3.29 -14.41
C TYR A 106 -9.01 -2.15 -14.02
N PHE A 107 -9.19 -1.16 -14.88
CA PHE A 107 -10.10 -0.05 -14.63
C PHE A 107 -11.53 -0.53 -14.36
N ARG A 108 -11.99 -1.55 -15.08
CA ARG A 108 -13.29 -2.18 -14.83
C ARG A 108 -13.29 -3.03 -13.56
N TYR A 109 -12.21 -3.79 -13.34
CA TYR A 109 -12.08 -4.71 -12.22
C TYR A 109 -11.93 -4.00 -10.88
N LYS A 110 -11.26 -2.86 -10.83
CA LYS A 110 -10.96 -2.14 -9.57
C LYS A 110 -12.21 -1.77 -8.77
N LYS A 111 -13.34 -1.58 -9.44
CA LYS A 111 -14.60 -1.29 -8.75
C LYS A 111 -15.05 -2.45 -7.86
N GLN A 112 -14.73 -3.68 -8.26
CA GLN A 112 -15.03 -4.89 -7.49
C GLN A 112 -14.10 -5.06 -6.28
N LEU A 113 -12.96 -4.37 -6.29
CA LEU A 113 -11.96 -4.44 -5.21
C LEU A 113 -12.23 -3.44 -4.08
N PHE A 114 -13.13 -2.49 -4.29
CA PHE A 114 -13.39 -1.45 -3.30
C PHE A 114 -13.80 -2.01 -1.93
N PRO A 115 -14.67 -3.02 -1.83
CA PRO A 115 -14.98 -3.64 -0.54
C PRO A 115 -13.75 -4.26 0.15
N GLU A 116 -12.83 -4.86 -0.60
CA GLU A 116 -11.59 -5.44 -0.04
C GLU A 116 -10.67 -4.34 0.52
N VAL A 117 -10.59 -3.20 -0.18
CA VAL A 117 -9.84 -2.03 0.29
C VAL A 117 -10.42 -1.47 1.58
N LEU A 118 -11.76 -1.41 1.67
CA LEU A 118 -12.43 -0.92 2.88
C LEU A 118 -12.30 -1.88 4.07
N ALA A 119 -12.15 -3.17 3.80
CA ALA A 119 -11.98 -4.19 4.83
C ALA A 119 -10.54 -4.25 5.38
N ALA A 120 -9.59 -3.74 4.63
CA ALA A 120 -8.19 -3.71 5.04
C ALA A 120 -7.93 -2.66 6.11
#